data_d20279118c80a394a770c1a4852c32dd
#
_entry.id   d20279118c80a394a770c1a4852c32dd
#
_cell.length_a   1.000
_cell.length_b   1.000
_cell.length_c   1.000
_cell.angle_alpha   90.00
_cell.angle_beta   90.00
_cell.angle_gamma   90.00
#
_symmetry.space_group_name_H-M   'P 1'
#
loop_
_entity.id
_entity.type
_entity.pdbx_description
1 polymer ?
#
loop_
_entity_poly.entity_id
_entity_poly.type
_entity_poly.pdbx_seq_one_letter_code
_entity_poly.pdbx_strand_id
1 'polypeptide(L)'
;MANKERMVPAKGSRGYIDRVKKLAILVATGSFLIAAAMFITGLFLFESKFNVLSIFAALVVIPFAGAITRFVLFKKYRSVSEEEEKKVFEASPAGSTTLSDIVMTSSERAFGFAFIVVTDREIAGLRARGEKLSAVKLYEYLKDLVKKKGFEFEVEVLDDMDSYVDYISGLSDSPARAEDEPDPQVELIDMLKIYMA
;
A
#
# COMPACT_ATOMS: atom_id res chain seq x y z
N MET A 1 -12.51 -16.40 -18.65
CA MET A 1 -13.28 -16.04 -17.42
C MET A 1 -13.04 -14.58 -17.14
N ALA A 2 -14.08 -13.75 -17.13
CA ALA A 2 -13.96 -12.31 -17.02
C ALA A 2 -13.36 -11.91 -15.66
N ASN A 3 -12.22 -11.24 -15.70
CA ASN A 3 -11.60 -10.60 -14.57
C ASN A 3 -12.54 -9.48 -14.10
N LYS A 4 -13.33 -9.77 -13.05
CA LYS A 4 -14.21 -8.80 -12.42
C LYS A 4 -13.30 -7.66 -11.97
N GLU A 5 -13.36 -6.50 -12.62
CA GLU A 5 -12.60 -5.30 -12.25
C GLU A 5 -12.80 -5.04 -10.75
N ARG A 6 -11.80 -5.37 -9.96
CA ARG A 6 -11.80 -5.02 -8.54
C ARG A 6 -11.75 -3.50 -8.49
N MET A 7 -12.64 -2.90 -7.73
CA MET A 7 -12.77 -1.43 -7.59
C MET A 7 -11.43 -0.80 -7.12
N VAL A 8 -10.57 -1.58 -6.49
CA VAL A 8 -9.19 -1.21 -6.12
C VAL A 8 -8.24 -2.34 -6.56
N PRO A 9 -7.07 -2.03 -7.17
CA PRO A 9 -6.04 -3.04 -7.47
C PRO A 9 -5.63 -3.79 -6.21
N ALA A 10 -5.04 -4.96 -6.38
CA ALA A 10 -4.46 -5.70 -5.26
C ALA A 10 -3.35 -4.86 -4.59
N LYS A 11 -3.18 -5.02 -3.28
CA LYS A 11 -2.05 -4.42 -2.55
C LYS A 11 -0.73 -4.90 -3.17
N GLY A 12 0.20 -3.98 -3.39
CA GLY A 12 1.47 -4.29 -4.04
C GLY A 12 1.41 -4.29 -5.58
N SER A 13 0.38 -3.72 -6.19
CA SER A 13 0.28 -3.52 -7.64
C SER A 13 0.22 -2.04 -8.01
N ARG A 14 0.70 -1.73 -9.22
CA ARG A 14 0.72 -0.36 -9.76
C ARG A 14 -0.66 0.30 -9.76
N GLY A 15 -0.70 1.58 -9.42
CA GLY A 15 -1.92 2.37 -9.37
C GLY A 15 -2.75 2.18 -8.09
N TYR A 16 -2.29 1.34 -7.15
CA TYR A 16 -2.97 1.13 -5.87
C TYR A 16 -3.12 2.43 -5.08
N ILE A 17 -2.03 3.18 -4.91
CA ILE A 17 -2.00 4.44 -4.16
C ILE A 17 -3.03 5.44 -4.72
N ASP A 18 -3.04 5.65 -6.03
CA ASP A 18 -3.91 6.64 -6.65
C ASP A 18 -5.39 6.23 -6.63
N ARG A 19 -5.67 4.93 -6.74
CA ARG A 19 -7.04 4.43 -6.61
C ARG A 19 -7.55 4.51 -5.18
N VAL A 20 -6.72 4.19 -4.18
CA VAL A 20 -7.09 4.35 -2.77
C VAL A 20 -7.39 5.82 -2.45
N LYS A 21 -6.61 6.78 -2.95
CA LYS A 21 -6.90 8.21 -2.78
C LYS A 21 -8.23 8.61 -3.41
N LYS A 22 -8.50 8.19 -4.65
CA LYS A 22 -9.75 8.48 -5.35
C LYS A 22 -10.95 7.91 -4.61
N LEU A 23 -10.85 6.66 -4.17
CA LEU A 23 -11.90 6.00 -3.37
C LEU A 23 -12.11 6.69 -2.03
N ALA A 24 -11.04 7.09 -1.35
CA ALA A 24 -11.13 7.81 -0.08
C ALA A 24 -11.85 9.15 -0.24
N ILE A 25 -11.55 9.92 -1.30
CA ILE A 25 -12.26 11.17 -1.60
C ILE A 25 -13.72 10.89 -1.89
N LEU A 26 -14.04 9.88 -2.70
CA LEU A 26 -15.41 9.53 -3.04
C LEU A 26 -16.23 9.15 -1.80
N VAL A 27 -15.67 8.29 -0.94
CA VAL A 27 -16.33 7.88 0.31
C VAL A 27 -16.49 9.06 1.26
N ALA A 28 -15.46 9.90 1.42
CA ALA A 28 -15.55 11.09 2.27
C ALA A 28 -16.63 12.04 1.80
N THR A 29 -16.63 12.40 0.50
CA THR A 29 -17.64 13.30 -0.07
C THR A 29 -19.04 12.72 0.03
N GLY A 30 -19.22 11.45 -0.33
CA GLY A 30 -20.51 10.76 -0.23
C GLY A 30 -21.04 10.71 1.20
N SER A 31 -20.21 10.30 2.16
CA SER A 31 -20.58 10.26 3.58
C SER A 31 -20.95 11.65 4.10
N PHE A 32 -20.19 12.68 3.75
CA PHE A 32 -20.50 14.04 4.16
C PHE A 32 -21.85 14.52 3.63
N LEU A 33 -22.14 14.30 2.34
CA LEU A 33 -23.40 14.69 1.72
C LEU A 33 -24.60 13.95 2.35
N ILE A 34 -24.46 12.64 2.61
CA ILE A 34 -25.49 11.84 3.26
C ILE A 34 -25.75 12.34 4.69
N ALA A 35 -24.69 12.58 5.48
CA ALA A 35 -24.84 13.09 6.84
C ALA A 35 -25.50 14.45 6.86
N ALA A 36 -25.08 15.36 5.97
CA ALA A 36 -25.68 16.70 5.84
C ALA A 36 -27.17 16.63 5.44
N ALA A 37 -27.50 15.81 4.46
CA ALA A 37 -28.90 15.63 4.03
C ALA A 37 -29.77 15.09 5.16
N MET A 38 -29.30 14.05 5.87
CA MET A 38 -30.03 13.47 7.01
C MET A 38 -30.23 14.49 8.14
N PHE A 39 -29.18 15.26 8.48
CA PHE A 39 -29.25 16.27 9.53
C PHE A 39 -30.24 17.39 9.16
N ILE A 40 -30.15 17.92 7.94
CA ILE A 40 -31.05 18.99 7.46
C ILE A 40 -32.51 18.48 7.42
N THR A 41 -32.73 17.29 6.87
CA THR A 41 -34.09 16.68 6.83
C THR A 41 -34.64 16.49 8.24
N GLY A 42 -33.79 16.04 9.16
CA GLY A 42 -34.17 15.87 10.57
C GLY A 42 -34.62 17.19 11.25
N LEU A 43 -33.92 18.29 10.95
CA LEU A 43 -34.31 19.61 11.45
C LEU A 43 -35.69 20.04 10.94
N PHE A 44 -35.98 19.83 9.65
CA PHE A 44 -37.24 20.25 9.06
C PHE A 44 -38.41 19.37 9.51
N LEU A 45 -38.22 18.06 9.68
CA LEU A 45 -39.31 17.14 10.03
C LEU A 45 -39.67 17.15 11.53
N PHE A 46 -38.67 17.35 12.39
CA PHE A 46 -38.86 17.20 13.84
C PHE A 46 -38.74 18.50 14.62
N GLU A 47 -38.47 19.63 13.94
CA GLU A 47 -38.26 20.95 14.56
C GLU A 47 -37.26 20.94 15.74
N SER A 48 -36.45 19.90 15.84
CA SER A 48 -35.51 19.64 16.92
C SER A 48 -34.16 19.17 16.38
N LYS A 49 -33.08 19.62 17.01
CA LYS A 49 -31.71 19.15 16.72
C LYS A 49 -31.47 17.73 17.23
N PHE A 50 -32.24 17.29 18.24
CA PHE A 50 -32.12 15.98 18.86
C PHE A 50 -33.23 15.07 18.33
N ASN A 51 -33.02 14.47 17.19
CA ASN A 51 -33.95 13.55 16.53
C ASN A 51 -33.22 12.30 16.02
N VAL A 52 -33.96 11.29 15.64
CA VAL A 52 -33.41 10.00 15.17
C VAL A 52 -32.51 10.17 13.95
N LEU A 53 -32.85 11.08 13.01
CA LEU A 53 -32.04 11.33 11.83
C LEU A 53 -30.69 11.98 12.18
N SER A 54 -30.63 12.81 13.22
CA SER A 54 -29.39 13.41 13.71
C SER A 54 -28.46 12.34 14.31
N ILE A 55 -29.01 11.31 14.96
CA ILE A 55 -28.23 10.17 15.47
C ILE A 55 -27.63 9.39 14.29
N PHE A 56 -28.42 9.06 13.28
CA PHE A 56 -27.91 8.40 12.08
C PHE A 56 -26.89 9.24 11.32
N ALA A 57 -27.10 10.56 11.19
CA ALA A 57 -26.11 11.46 10.61
C ALA A 57 -24.78 11.41 11.36
N ALA A 58 -24.80 11.33 12.70
CA ALA A 58 -23.59 11.17 13.50
C ALA A 58 -22.88 9.83 13.24
N LEU A 59 -23.62 8.74 13.05
CA LEU A 59 -23.02 7.43 12.70
C LEU A 59 -22.33 7.44 11.33
N VAL A 60 -22.83 8.21 10.37
CA VAL A 60 -22.20 8.36 9.03
C VAL A 60 -20.85 9.11 9.11
N VAL A 61 -20.55 9.81 10.20
CA VAL A 61 -19.22 10.43 10.41
C VAL A 61 -18.11 9.38 10.56
N ILE A 62 -18.43 8.16 11.00
CA ILE A 62 -17.43 7.08 11.16
C ILE A 62 -16.75 6.71 9.82
N PRO A 63 -17.47 6.33 8.76
CA PRO A 63 -16.85 6.08 7.45
C PRO A 63 -16.18 7.32 6.86
N PHE A 64 -16.72 8.51 7.09
CA PHE A 64 -16.09 9.77 6.71
C PHE A 64 -14.69 9.93 7.34
N ALA A 65 -14.58 9.76 8.66
CA ALA A 65 -13.31 9.87 9.37
C ALA A 65 -12.29 8.82 8.88
N GLY A 66 -12.72 7.56 8.66
CA GLY A 66 -11.89 6.52 8.10
C GLY A 66 -11.38 6.85 6.68
N ALA A 67 -12.21 7.44 5.84
CA ALA A 67 -11.83 7.86 4.50
C ALA A 67 -10.82 9.02 4.53
N ILE A 68 -11.02 10.01 5.39
CA ILE A 68 -10.07 11.13 5.57
C ILE A 68 -8.73 10.62 6.08
N THR A 69 -8.70 9.71 7.04
CA THR A 69 -7.48 9.11 7.56
C THR A 69 -6.69 8.41 6.44
N ARG A 70 -7.36 7.60 5.61
CA ARG A 70 -6.73 6.96 4.44
C ARG A 70 -6.19 7.99 3.46
N PHE A 71 -6.97 9.00 3.12
CA PHE A 71 -6.52 10.06 2.22
C PHE A 71 -5.25 10.76 2.76
N VAL A 72 -5.24 11.15 4.03
CA VAL A 72 -4.09 11.81 4.66
C VAL A 72 -2.85 10.90 4.65
N LEU A 73 -3.03 9.60 4.89
CA LEU A 73 -1.94 8.62 4.85
C LEU A 73 -1.31 8.54 3.46
N PHE A 74 -2.13 8.44 2.42
CA PHE A 74 -1.66 8.22 1.06
C PHE A 74 -1.34 9.49 0.27
N LYS A 75 -1.80 10.69 0.71
CA LYS A 75 -1.68 11.94 -0.08
C LYS A 75 -0.25 12.31 -0.46
N LYS A 76 0.73 11.97 0.38
CA LYS A 76 2.15 12.29 0.15
C LYS A 76 2.81 11.38 -0.89
N TYR A 77 2.27 10.19 -1.11
CA TYR A 77 2.82 9.21 -2.04
C TYR A 77 2.23 9.37 -3.43
N ARG A 78 2.98 8.97 -4.43
CA ARG A 78 2.54 8.91 -5.83
C ARG A 78 2.73 7.50 -6.36
N SER A 79 1.78 7.02 -7.15
CA SER A 79 1.93 5.75 -7.85
C SER A 79 3.10 5.80 -8.84
N VAL A 80 3.73 4.67 -9.01
CA VAL A 80 4.79 4.48 -10.01
C VAL A 80 4.22 4.56 -11.43
N SER A 81 5.03 5.02 -12.38
CA SER A 81 4.65 5.08 -13.78
C SER A 81 4.76 3.70 -14.44
N GLU A 82 4.13 3.57 -15.61
CA GLU A 82 4.22 2.34 -16.41
C GLU A 82 5.63 2.08 -16.92
N GLU A 83 6.34 3.16 -17.28
CA GLU A 83 7.74 3.08 -17.74
C GLU A 83 8.68 2.61 -16.61
N GLU A 84 8.46 3.09 -15.40
CA GLU A 84 9.24 2.66 -14.22
C GLU A 84 8.96 1.19 -13.88
N GLU A 85 7.69 0.79 -13.90
CA GLU A 85 7.31 -0.60 -13.66
C GLU A 85 7.95 -1.54 -14.68
N LYS A 86 7.91 -1.15 -15.97
CA LYS A 86 8.51 -1.94 -17.05
C LYS A 86 10.04 -2.07 -16.88
N LYS A 87 10.74 -0.98 -16.56
CA LYS A 87 12.19 -1.00 -16.30
C LYS A 87 12.54 -1.96 -15.15
N VAL A 88 11.81 -1.88 -14.05
CA VAL A 88 12.04 -2.76 -12.90
C VAL A 88 11.73 -4.21 -13.24
N PHE A 89 10.63 -4.47 -13.96
CA PHE A 89 10.27 -5.83 -14.34
C PHE A 89 11.27 -6.46 -15.31
N GLU A 90 11.80 -5.69 -16.27
CA GLU A 90 12.83 -6.16 -17.22
C GLU A 90 14.19 -6.42 -16.53
N ALA A 91 14.51 -5.69 -15.45
CA ALA A 91 15.74 -5.85 -14.68
C ALA A 91 15.63 -6.88 -13.54
N SER A 92 14.42 -7.28 -13.18
CA SER A 92 14.19 -8.22 -12.08
C SER A 92 14.67 -9.62 -12.44
N PRO A 93 15.32 -10.35 -11.50
CA PRO A 93 15.78 -11.72 -11.73
C PRO A 93 14.63 -12.67 -12.07
N ALA A 94 14.92 -13.71 -12.82
CA ALA A 94 13.94 -14.75 -13.10
C ALA A 94 13.48 -15.45 -11.80
N GLY A 95 12.17 -15.67 -11.66
CA GLY A 95 11.57 -16.28 -10.47
C GLY A 95 11.43 -15.33 -9.27
N SER A 96 11.83 -14.05 -9.38
CA SER A 96 11.58 -13.06 -8.33
C SER A 96 10.14 -12.53 -8.37
N THR A 97 9.66 -12.01 -7.24
CA THR A 97 8.37 -11.34 -7.17
C THR A 97 8.55 -9.84 -6.97
N THR A 98 7.95 -9.05 -7.86
CA THR A 98 7.98 -7.60 -7.80
C THR A 98 6.66 -7.05 -7.25
N LEU A 99 6.74 -6.24 -6.21
CA LEU A 99 5.62 -5.47 -5.64
C LEU A 99 5.83 -3.98 -5.95
N SER A 100 4.75 -3.27 -6.22
CA SER A 100 4.75 -1.83 -6.50
C SER A 100 3.75 -1.08 -5.63
N ASP A 101 3.93 0.24 -5.49
CA ASP A 101 3.02 1.11 -4.74
C ASP A 101 2.78 0.66 -3.29
N ILE A 102 3.85 0.37 -2.55
CA ILE A 102 3.77 -0.20 -1.22
C ILE A 102 3.79 0.90 -0.17
N VAL A 103 2.79 0.92 0.70
CA VAL A 103 2.78 1.76 1.91
C VAL A 103 2.57 0.84 3.11
N MET A 104 3.62 0.64 3.89
CA MET A 104 3.56 -0.12 5.13
C MET A 104 3.27 0.80 6.30
N THR A 105 2.55 0.29 7.29
CA THR A 105 2.22 1.04 8.50
C THR A 105 2.74 0.35 9.74
N SER A 106 3.31 1.15 10.65
CA SER A 106 3.57 0.75 12.02
C SER A 106 2.68 1.54 12.97
N SER A 107 2.79 1.28 14.27
CA SER A 107 2.08 2.05 15.30
C SER A 107 2.42 3.55 15.31
N GLU A 108 3.58 3.93 14.79
CA GLU A 108 4.07 5.30 14.87
C GLU A 108 3.94 6.06 13.54
N ARG A 109 4.16 5.38 12.40
CA ARG A 109 4.25 6.04 11.10
C ARG A 109 4.04 5.10 9.92
N ALA A 110 3.96 5.70 8.74
CA ALA A 110 3.92 4.99 7.46
C ALA A 110 5.27 5.08 6.74
N PHE A 111 5.64 4.00 6.08
CA PHE A 111 6.85 3.79 5.28
C PHE A 111 6.45 3.50 3.84
N GLY A 112 6.92 4.30 2.90
CA GLY A 112 6.57 4.18 1.48
C GLY A 112 7.71 3.60 0.67
N PHE A 113 7.41 2.55 -0.09
CA PHE A 113 8.30 1.98 -1.10
C PHE A 113 7.64 2.07 -2.46
N ALA A 114 8.39 2.51 -3.47
CA ALA A 114 7.94 2.52 -4.86
C ALA A 114 7.89 1.10 -5.41
N PHE A 115 8.95 0.33 -5.17
CA PHE A 115 9.08 -1.07 -5.52
C PHE A 115 9.70 -1.86 -4.36
N ILE A 116 9.34 -3.13 -4.27
CA ILE A 116 10.07 -4.15 -3.51
C ILE A 116 10.18 -5.38 -4.42
N VAL A 117 11.40 -5.79 -4.72
CA VAL A 117 11.72 -7.05 -5.40
C VAL A 117 12.16 -8.05 -4.35
N VAL A 118 11.56 -9.21 -4.37
CA VAL A 118 11.85 -10.33 -3.46
C VAL A 118 12.39 -11.49 -4.27
N THR A 119 13.57 -11.94 -3.93
CA THR A 119 14.17 -13.21 -4.39
C THR A 119 14.11 -14.24 -3.26
N ASP A 120 14.72 -15.38 -3.43
CA ASP A 120 14.77 -16.43 -2.37
C ASP A 120 15.58 -16.05 -1.14
N ARG A 121 16.47 -15.06 -1.26
CA ARG A 121 17.42 -14.69 -0.21
C ARG A 121 17.46 -13.20 0.08
N GLU A 122 17.00 -12.39 -0.84
CA GLU A 122 17.21 -10.95 -0.80
C GLU A 122 15.89 -10.18 -1.02
N ILE A 123 15.82 -9.04 -0.39
CA ILE A 123 14.73 -8.06 -0.54
C ILE A 123 15.36 -6.73 -0.93
N ALA A 124 15.10 -6.30 -2.15
CA ALA A 124 15.50 -4.99 -2.62
C ALA A 124 14.32 -4.01 -2.59
N GLY A 125 14.43 -2.92 -1.84
CA GLY A 125 13.42 -1.87 -1.75
C GLY A 125 13.86 -0.58 -2.42
N LEU A 126 12.96 0.08 -3.14
CA LEU A 126 13.15 1.45 -3.63
C LEU A 126 12.26 2.40 -2.84
N ARG A 127 12.82 3.47 -2.32
CA ARG A 127 12.07 4.51 -1.60
C ARG A 127 11.00 5.15 -2.47
N ALA A 128 9.79 5.31 -1.93
CA ALA A 128 8.67 5.94 -2.66
C ALA A 128 8.88 7.45 -2.84
N ARG A 129 8.40 7.98 -3.96
CA ARG A 129 8.29 9.44 -4.16
C ARG A 129 7.34 10.04 -3.13
N GLY A 130 7.82 11.07 -2.42
CA GLY A 130 7.09 11.72 -1.32
C GLY A 130 7.35 11.10 0.06
N GLU A 131 8.17 10.05 0.15
CA GLU A 131 8.67 9.58 1.43
C GLU A 131 9.75 10.55 1.96
N LYS A 132 9.60 10.94 3.23
CA LYS A 132 10.50 11.89 3.89
C LYS A 132 11.65 11.23 4.65
N LEU A 133 11.51 9.92 4.87
CA LEU A 133 12.54 9.14 5.54
C LEU A 133 13.66 8.80 4.54
N SER A 134 14.88 8.73 5.04
CA SER A 134 16.03 8.25 4.24
C SER A 134 15.92 6.74 4.00
N ALA A 135 16.61 6.25 2.95
CA ALA A 135 16.71 4.81 2.66
C ALA A 135 17.22 4.03 3.88
N VAL A 136 18.16 4.59 4.66
CA VAL A 136 18.67 3.96 5.88
C VAL A 136 17.56 3.64 6.89
N LYS A 137 16.63 4.57 7.12
CA LYS A 137 15.50 4.33 8.05
C LYS A 137 14.47 3.35 7.50
N LEU A 138 14.29 3.33 6.19
CA LEU A 138 13.45 2.34 5.53
C LEU A 138 14.08 0.95 5.59
N TYR A 139 15.40 0.86 5.39
CA TYR A 139 16.18 -0.34 5.56
C TYR A 139 16.08 -0.90 6.99
N GLU A 140 16.31 -0.06 8.01
CA GLU A 140 16.20 -0.46 9.42
C GLU A 140 14.80 -1.02 9.72
N TYR A 141 13.75 -0.35 9.25
CA TYR A 141 12.37 -0.80 9.44
C TYR A 141 12.10 -2.15 8.76
N LEU A 142 12.48 -2.29 7.48
CA LEU A 142 12.21 -3.50 6.70
C LEU A 142 13.00 -4.69 7.27
N LYS A 143 14.27 -4.49 7.58
CA LYS A 143 15.14 -5.50 8.21
C LYS A 143 14.60 -5.96 9.56
N ASP A 144 14.18 -5.01 10.40
CA ASP A 144 13.62 -5.29 11.73
C ASP A 144 12.31 -6.08 11.62
N LEU A 145 11.43 -5.69 10.67
CA LEU A 145 10.18 -6.38 10.39
C LEU A 145 10.42 -7.83 9.95
N VAL A 146 11.29 -8.04 8.97
CA VAL A 146 11.64 -9.36 8.42
C VAL A 146 12.22 -10.25 9.51
N LYS A 147 13.21 -9.75 10.27
CA LYS A 147 13.86 -10.47 11.36
C LYS A 147 12.90 -10.82 12.50
N LYS A 148 12.04 -9.89 12.92
CA LYS A 148 11.03 -10.14 13.98
C LYS A 148 10.01 -11.21 13.60
N LYS A 149 9.84 -11.45 12.32
CA LYS A 149 8.95 -12.49 11.80
C LYS A 149 9.63 -13.83 11.54
N GLY A 150 10.93 -13.92 11.83
CA GLY A 150 11.69 -15.16 11.73
C GLY A 150 12.20 -15.47 10.32
N PHE A 151 12.18 -14.49 9.42
CA PHE A 151 12.74 -14.65 8.08
C PHE A 151 14.21 -14.24 8.04
N GLU A 152 15.02 -14.99 7.30
CA GLU A 152 16.45 -14.74 7.07
C GLU A 152 16.68 -14.29 5.63
N PHE A 153 16.35 -13.03 5.35
CA PHE A 153 16.60 -12.39 4.06
C PHE A 153 17.60 -11.25 4.22
N GLU A 154 18.48 -11.11 3.24
CA GLU A 154 19.28 -9.90 3.10
C GLU A 154 18.38 -8.77 2.59
N VAL A 155 18.49 -7.61 3.23
CA VAL A 155 17.65 -6.45 2.90
C VAL A 155 18.54 -5.35 2.39
N GLU A 156 18.15 -4.71 1.28
CA GLU A 156 18.77 -3.48 0.80
C GLU A 156 17.67 -2.47 0.43
N VAL A 157 17.92 -1.19 0.66
CA VAL A 157 16.98 -0.13 0.29
C VAL A 157 17.74 1.04 -0.33
N LEU A 158 17.32 1.41 -1.54
CA LEU A 158 17.93 2.45 -2.33
C LEU A 158 17.00 3.67 -2.50
N ASP A 159 17.60 4.82 -2.71
CA ASP A 159 16.90 6.10 -2.90
C ASP A 159 16.65 6.41 -4.37
N ASP A 160 17.54 5.95 -5.25
CA ASP A 160 17.60 6.29 -6.67
C ASP A 160 17.21 5.13 -7.57
N MET A 161 16.45 5.43 -8.63
CA MET A 161 15.91 4.42 -9.55
C MET A 161 17.01 3.72 -10.35
N ASP A 162 17.98 4.47 -10.85
CA ASP A 162 19.02 3.88 -11.72
C ASP A 162 19.92 2.95 -10.90
N SER A 163 20.34 3.40 -9.71
CA SER A 163 21.07 2.55 -8.74
C SER A 163 20.26 1.32 -8.33
N TYR A 164 18.94 1.46 -8.20
CA TYR A 164 18.05 0.35 -7.86
C TYR A 164 17.98 -0.68 -8.99
N VAL A 165 17.80 -0.22 -10.23
CA VAL A 165 17.76 -1.09 -11.41
C VAL A 165 19.09 -1.83 -11.59
N ASP A 166 20.23 -1.13 -11.42
CA ASP A 166 21.57 -1.75 -11.46
C ASP A 166 21.73 -2.81 -10.38
N TYR A 167 21.27 -2.52 -9.15
CA TYR A 167 21.36 -3.46 -8.03
C TYR A 167 20.53 -4.73 -8.30
N ILE A 168 19.24 -4.59 -8.67
CA ILE A 168 18.36 -5.74 -8.90
C ILE A 168 18.79 -6.60 -10.09
N SER A 169 19.42 -5.99 -11.11
CA SER A 169 19.95 -6.74 -12.26
C SER A 169 21.16 -7.61 -11.91
N GLY A 170 21.83 -7.30 -10.81
CA GLY A 170 22.96 -8.07 -10.27
C GLY A 170 22.53 -9.20 -9.30
N LEU A 171 21.24 -9.24 -8.91
CA LEU A 171 20.75 -10.30 -8.03
C LEU A 171 20.70 -11.64 -8.75
N SER A 172 20.86 -12.72 -7.97
CA SER A 172 20.79 -14.07 -8.50
C SER A 172 19.35 -14.47 -8.84
N ASP A 173 19.19 -15.21 -9.92
CA ASP A 173 17.91 -15.81 -10.26
C ASP A 173 17.42 -16.74 -9.15
N SER A 174 16.12 -16.73 -8.91
CA SER A 174 15.53 -17.70 -7.97
C SER A 174 15.38 -19.05 -8.67
N PRO A 175 15.78 -20.16 -8.02
CA PRO A 175 15.68 -21.47 -8.61
C PRO A 175 14.23 -21.85 -8.90
N ALA A 176 14.01 -22.54 -10.01
CA ALA A 176 12.70 -23.13 -10.28
C ALA A 176 12.40 -24.21 -9.23
N ARG A 177 11.25 -24.10 -8.56
CA ARG A 177 10.81 -25.04 -7.52
C ARG A 177 9.73 -25.98 -8.02
N ALA A 178 9.62 -27.14 -7.35
CA ALA A 178 8.49 -28.04 -7.53
C ALA A 178 7.23 -27.44 -6.87
N GLU A 179 6.05 -27.74 -7.42
CA GLU A 179 4.76 -27.19 -6.94
C GLU A 179 4.45 -27.45 -5.44
N ASP A 180 5.07 -28.51 -4.87
CA ASP A 180 4.84 -28.92 -3.47
C ASP A 180 5.89 -28.38 -2.47
N GLU A 181 6.86 -27.59 -2.90
CA GLU A 181 7.91 -27.08 -2.03
C GLU A 181 7.51 -25.70 -1.45
N PRO A 182 7.65 -25.48 -0.13
CA PRO A 182 7.30 -24.19 0.46
C PRO A 182 8.15 -23.07 -0.14
N ASP A 183 7.49 -22.04 -0.64
CA ASP A 183 8.15 -20.90 -1.25
C ASP A 183 8.32 -19.79 -0.20
N PRO A 184 9.55 -19.53 0.28
CA PRO A 184 9.81 -18.48 1.27
C PRO A 184 9.45 -17.08 0.75
N GLN A 185 9.45 -16.85 -0.57
CA GLN A 185 9.00 -15.59 -1.15
C GLN A 185 7.49 -15.39 -0.90
N VAL A 186 6.68 -16.43 -1.12
CA VAL A 186 5.21 -16.36 -0.95
C VAL A 186 4.88 -16.09 0.52
N GLU A 187 5.51 -16.80 1.45
CA GLU A 187 5.30 -16.59 2.89
C GLU A 187 5.70 -15.17 3.33
N LEU A 188 6.85 -14.70 2.85
CA LEU A 188 7.30 -13.33 3.11
C LEU A 188 6.35 -12.29 2.54
N ILE A 189 5.92 -12.45 1.28
CA ILE A 189 5.02 -11.52 0.61
C ILE A 189 3.66 -11.45 1.31
N ASP A 190 3.12 -12.57 1.73
CA ASP A 190 1.85 -12.60 2.46
C ASP A 190 2.00 -11.95 3.84
N MET A 191 3.13 -12.14 4.51
CA MET A 191 3.47 -11.40 5.72
C MET A 191 3.55 -9.89 5.44
N LEU A 192 4.26 -9.45 4.40
CA LEU A 192 4.37 -8.04 4.04
C LEU A 192 2.99 -7.42 3.74
N LYS A 193 2.10 -8.13 3.03
CA LYS A 193 0.74 -7.66 2.72
C LYS A 193 -0.11 -7.34 3.96
N ILE A 194 0.14 -8.01 5.09
CA ILE A 194 -0.54 -7.73 6.36
C ILE A 194 -0.22 -6.32 6.86
N TYR A 195 1.02 -5.86 6.67
CA TYR A 195 1.49 -4.54 7.08
C TYR A 195 1.22 -3.44 6.06
N MET A 196 0.79 -3.78 4.85
CA MET A 196 0.38 -2.80 3.84
C MET A 196 -0.98 -2.16 4.21
N ALA A 197 -1.04 -0.84 4.10
CA ALA A 197 -2.24 -0.02 4.35
C ALA A 197 -3.31 -0.16 3.28
#